data_8a006f6ccc92cde0dd6c08a82fe2982b
#
_entry.id   8a006f6ccc92cde0dd6c08a82fe2982b
#
_cell.length_a   1.000
_cell.length_b   1.000
_cell.length_c   1.000
_cell.angle_alpha   90.00
_cell.angle_beta   90.00
_cell.angle_gamma   90.00
#
_symmetry.space_group_name_H-M   'P 1'
#
loop_
_entity.id
_entity.type
_entity.pdbx_description
1 polymer ?
#
loop_
_entity_poly.entity_id
_entity_poly.type
_entity_poly.pdbx_seq_one_letter_code
_entity_poly.pdbx_strand_id
1 'polypeptide(L)'
;MKKLIGFAGSAVALAGLALGAEAIVNAKPACDRACLTGFADTFFKALVDNRVSAVPLASTVKVTLNGQAMKLDQAFWDGADRTVYRWDIVNEQLGDVASEAVVLNADGSKTMYMVRLKVVGGKITEVETIKANKGEADRLWDPDNLTAVSPALQLSIREADQDSYYGLIAAAESYWRAFQTNGTDAYHPASLMPDARRFENGVQTTGLVRNGVYASAPEGFDKGRFKGRNLWDRRYPVVDTERGVVLSIVRFGLKDGMKSESAATTNDRLVAEFFAVKSGRIQEIHAVLFNLPDAKPTGWEPQFGPGRGGS
;
A
#
# COMPACT_ATOMS: atom_id res chain seq x y z
N MET A 1 -45.51 -1.48 -66.62
CA MET A 1 -44.65 -0.36 -66.23
C MET A 1 -44.44 -0.41 -64.71
N LYS A 2 -43.31 -0.96 -64.23
CA LYS A 2 -42.94 -0.95 -62.81
C LYS A 2 -41.65 -0.14 -62.68
N LYS A 3 -41.71 0.97 -61.95
CA LYS A 3 -40.54 1.81 -61.63
C LYS A 3 -39.73 1.18 -60.52
N LEU A 4 -38.47 0.90 -60.78
CA LEU A 4 -37.47 0.58 -59.77
C LEU A 4 -36.99 1.90 -59.15
N ILE A 5 -37.08 2.01 -57.80
CA ILE A 5 -36.50 3.08 -57.01
C ILE A 5 -35.17 2.55 -56.46
N GLY A 6 -34.05 3.13 -56.92
CA GLY A 6 -32.73 2.81 -56.42
C GLY A 6 -32.49 3.50 -55.08
N PHE A 7 -32.07 2.73 -54.08
CA PHE A 7 -31.54 3.27 -52.82
C PHE A 7 -30.01 3.45 -52.97
N ALA A 8 -29.58 4.71 -52.91
CA ALA A 8 -28.19 5.07 -52.79
C ALA A 8 -27.80 4.92 -51.30
N GLY A 9 -27.04 3.92 -50.99
CA GLY A 9 -26.46 3.74 -49.61
C GLY A 9 -25.26 4.65 -49.44
N SER A 10 -25.37 5.62 -48.54
CA SER A 10 -24.23 6.43 -48.07
C SER A 10 -23.35 5.60 -47.13
N ALA A 11 -22.16 5.23 -47.58
CA ALA A 11 -21.13 4.72 -46.71
C ALA A 11 -20.53 5.88 -45.94
N VAL A 12 -20.91 6.06 -44.66
CA VAL A 12 -20.27 6.97 -43.73
C VAL A 12 -19.07 6.28 -43.12
N ALA A 13 -17.90 6.89 -43.31
CA ALA A 13 -16.61 6.37 -42.89
C ALA A 13 -16.48 6.26 -41.37
N LEU A 14 -16.23 5.05 -40.86
CA LEU A 14 -15.83 4.71 -39.49
C LEU A 14 -14.30 4.87 -39.29
N ALA A 15 -13.69 5.92 -39.79
CA ALA A 15 -12.24 6.13 -39.74
C ALA A 15 -11.79 7.05 -38.57
N GLY A 16 -12.71 7.58 -37.76
CA GLY A 16 -12.39 8.60 -36.76
C GLY A 16 -12.13 8.12 -35.32
N LEU A 17 -12.45 6.86 -34.98
CA LEU A 17 -12.42 6.38 -33.60
C LEU A 17 -11.15 5.61 -33.17
N ALA A 18 -10.33 5.17 -34.14
CA ALA A 18 -9.12 4.40 -33.82
C ALA A 18 -7.92 5.26 -33.40
N LEU A 19 -7.84 6.53 -33.87
CA LEU A 19 -6.74 7.43 -33.54
C LEU A 19 -6.80 8.01 -32.13
N GLY A 20 -7.98 8.00 -31.47
CA GLY A 20 -8.15 8.51 -30.13
C GLY A 20 -7.71 7.54 -29.02
N ALA A 21 -7.82 6.23 -29.25
CA ALA A 21 -7.48 5.23 -28.24
C ALA A 21 -5.97 4.99 -28.12
N GLU A 22 -5.24 5.00 -29.21
CA GLU A 22 -3.77 4.85 -29.20
C GLU A 22 -3.06 6.10 -28.60
N ALA A 23 -3.61 7.28 -28.80
CA ALA A 23 -3.06 8.51 -28.24
C ALA A 23 -3.19 8.60 -26.71
N ILE A 24 -4.19 7.93 -26.12
CA ILE A 24 -4.37 7.88 -24.64
C ILE A 24 -3.41 6.88 -24.01
N VAL A 25 -3.10 5.75 -24.69
CA VAL A 25 -2.23 4.70 -24.17
C VAL A 25 -0.75 5.14 -24.16
N ASN A 26 -0.34 6.07 -25.01
CA ASN A 26 1.05 6.55 -25.16
C ASN A 26 1.29 7.97 -24.63
N ALA A 27 0.32 8.59 -23.93
CA ALA A 27 0.54 9.89 -23.32
C ALA A 27 1.58 9.76 -22.19
N LYS A 28 2.70 10.52 -22.29
CA LYS A 28 3.67 10.60 -21.20
C LYS A 28 2.94 11.04 -19.92
N PRO A 29 3.20 10.40 -18.77
CA PRO A 29 2.62 10.81 -17.49
C PRO A 29 2.87 12.29 -17.23
N ALA A 30 1.87 12.98 -16.69
CA ALA A 30 2.00 14.41 -16.35
C ALA A 30 3.06 14.65 -15.25
N CYS A 31 3.36 13.63 -14.46
CA CYS A 31 4.36 13.63 -13.40
C CYS A 31 5.03 12.23 -13.39
N ASP A 32 6.28 12.17 -13.83
CA ASP A 32 7.07 10.94 -13.85
C ASP A 32 7.59 10.58 -12.44
N ARG A 33 8.35 9.49 -12.33
CA ARG A 33 8.92 9.01 -11.06
C ARG A 33 9.68 10.11 -10.31
N ALA A 34 10.57 10.83 -11.00
CA ALA A 34 11.35 11.89 -10.38
C ALA A 34 10.46 13.03 -9.85
N CYS A 35 9.43 13.39 -10.63
CA CYS A 35 8.43 14.38 -10.21
C CYS A 35 7.66 13.90 -8.97
N LEU A 36 7.15 12.66 -8.96
CA LEU A 36 6.37 12.10 -7.85
C LEU A 36 7.22 11.94 -6.58
N THR A 37 8.44 11.43 -6.68
CA THR A 37 9.35 11.34 -5.54
C THR A 37 9.75 12.71 -5.00
N GLY A 38 9.85 13.75 -5.88
CA GLY A 38 10.05 15.15 -5.46
C GLY A 38 8.92 15.70 -4.59
N PHE A 39 7.66 15.25 -4.80
CA PHE A 39 6.55 15.57 -3.89
C PHE A 39 6.72 14.89 -2.53
N ALA A 40 7.17 13.64 -2.50
CA ALA A 40 7.48 12.94 -1.25
C ALA A 40 8.65 13.61 -0.52
N ASP A 41 9.72 14.03 -1.22
CA ASP A 41 10.83 14.80 -0.65
C ASP A 41 10.34 16.08 0.01
N THR A 42 9.49 16.82 -0.70
CA THR A 42 8.90 18.07 -0.19
C THR A 42 8.05 17.82 1.06
N PHE A 43 7.25 16.74 1.06
CA PHE A 43 6.42 16.36 2.20
C PHE A 43 7.27 16.02 3.44
N PHE A 44 8.25 15.12 3.31
CA PHE A 44 9.10 14.72 4.45
C PHE A 44 10.00 15.86 4.93
N LYS A 45 10.49 16.71 4.02
CA LYS A 45 11.21 17.93 4.42
C LYS A 45 10.31 18.87 5.20
N ALA A 46 9.08 19.10 4.77
CA ALA A 46 8.12 19.95 5.47
C ALA A 46 7.74 19.36 6.83
N LEU A 47 7.66 18.03 6.95
CA LEU A 47 7.46 17.31 8.21
C LEU A 47 8.59 17.62 9.21
N VAL A 48 9.83 17.47 8.79
CA VAL A 48 11.03 17.74 9.61
C VAL A 48 11.16 19.23 9.95
N ASP A 49 10.91 20.12 9.00
CA ASP A 49 10.98 21.58 9.20
C ASP A 49 9.78 22.11 10.01
N ASN A 50 8.81 21.28 10.37
CA ASN A 50 7.50 21.66 10.93
C ASN A 50 6.83 22.80 10.14
N ARG A 51 6.80 22.68 8.81
CA ARG A 51 6.36 23.74 7.89
C ARG A 51 5.36 23.24 6.86
N VAL A 52 4.11 23.01 7.29
CA VAL A 52 2.98 22.55 6.44
C VAL A 52 2.79 23.44 5.20
N SER A 53 3.00 24.75 5.32
CA SER A 53 2.84 25.70 4.21
C SER A 53 3.80 25.48 3.03
N ALA A 54 4.85 24.67 3.22
CA ALA A 54 5.76 24.27 2.14
C ALA A 54 5.21 23.13 1.27
N VAL A 55 4.19 22.43 1.73
CA VAL A 55 3.56 21.33 0.99
C VAL A 55 2.59 21.88 -0.07
N PRO A 56 2.74 21.56 -1.35
CA PRO A 56 1.92 22.09 -2.44
C PRO A 56 0.54 21.42 -2.50
N LEU A 57 -0.31 21.71 -1.51
CA LEU A 57 -1.65 21.14 -1.38
C LEU A 57 -2.66 21.76 -2.34
N ALA A 58 -3.62 20.96 -2.81
CA ALA A 58 -4.83 21.46 -3.41
C ALA A 58 -5.75 22.06 -2.35
N SER A 59 -6.63 22.99 -2.75
CA SER A 59 -7.59 23.64 -1.82
C SER A 59 -8.58 22.66 -1.20
N THR A 60 -8.84 21.55 -1.88
CA THR A 60 -9.77 20.47 -1.47
C THR A 60 -9.04 19.18 -1.15
N VAL A 61 -7.83 19.27 -0.57
CA VAL A 61 -7.05 18.09 -0.23
C VAL A 61 -7.76 17.20 0.79
N LYS A 62 -7.83 15.91 0.50
CA LYS A 62 -8.29 14.89 1.45
C LYS A 62 -7.12 14.40 2.28
N VAL A 63 -7.21 14.50 3.60
CA VAL A 63 -6.14 14.07 4.53
C VAL A 63 -6.68 13.08 5.54
N THR A 64 -5.98 11.97 5.73
CA THR A 64 -6.23 11.02 6.82
C THR A 64 -4.94 10.67 7.55
N LEU A 65 -5.06 10.50 8.86
CA LEU A 65 -4.04 9.92 9.73
C LEU A 65 -4.65 8.72 10.46
N ASN A 66 -4.03 7.55 10.32
CA ASN A 66 -4.51 6.31 10.93
C ASN A 66 -6.00 6.05 10.65
N GLY A 67 -6.43 6.31 9.40
CA GLY A 67 -7.81 6.15 8.96
C GLY A 67 -8.78 7.25 9.42
N GLN A 68 -8.36 8.25 10.16
CA GLN A 68 -9.23 9.34 10.60
C GLN A 68 -9.00 10.59 9.76
N ALA A 69 -10.09 11.21 9.28
CA ALA A 69 -10.02 12.48 8.56
C ALA A 69 -9.49 13.60 9.47
N MET A 70 -8.57 14.40 8.95
CA MET A 70 -7.98 15.52 9.68
C MET A 70 -7.50 16.62 8.73
N LYS A 71 -7.11 17.77 9.31
CA LYS A 71 -6.34 18.78 8.58
C LYS A 71 -4.84 18.48 8.71
N LEU A 72 -4.08 18.77 7.65
CA LEU A 72 -2.64 18.47 7.64
C LEU A 72 -1.84 19.26 8.68
N ASP A 73 -2.33 20.41 9.12
CA ASP A 73 -1.72 21.26 10.15
C ASP A 73 -1.95 20.77 11.58
N GLN A 74 -2.67 19.65 11.74
CA GLN A 74 -2.91 19.07 13.07
C GLN A 74 -1.80 18.07 13.45
N ALA A 75 -1.37 18.17 14.66
CA ALA A 75 -0.63 17.31 15.61
C ALA A 75 0.38 16.24 15.12
N PHE A 76 0.42 15.75 13.90
CA PHE A 76 1.41 14.72 13.53
C PHE A 76 2.75 15.31 13.05
N TRP A 77 2.82 16.62 12.94
CA TRP A 77 4.04 17.35 12.58
C TRP A 77 4.98 17.58 13.77
N ASP A 78 4.46 17.49 15.00
CA ASP A 78 5.23 17.81 16.19
C ASP A 78 6.33 16.76 16.44
N GLY A 79 7.55 17.27 16.68
CA GLY A 79 8.66 16.51 17.21
C GLY A 79 9.57 15.84 16.17
N ALA A 80 9.30 15.90 14.87
CA ALA A 80 10.20 15.35 13.87
C ALA A 80 11.53 16.12 13.82
N ASP A 81 12.69 15.40 13.85
CA ASP A 81 14.03 15.96 13.72
C ASP A 81 14.63 15.67 12.34
N ARG A 82 14.64 14.41 11.95
CA ARG A 82 15.12 14.00 10.64
C ARG A 82 14.56 12.64 10.17
N THR A 83 14.44 12.48 8.85
CA THR A 83 14.18 11.19 8.24
C THR A 83 15.48 10.36 8.22
N VAL A 84 15.49 9.20 8.86
CA VAL A 84 16.67 8.32 8.97
C VAL A 84 16.61 7.11 8.03
N TYR A 85 15.43 6.80 7.52
CA TYR A 85 15.19 5.76 6.53
C TYR A 85 13.99 6.14 5.69
N ARG A 86 14.06 5.99 4.38
CA ARG A 86 12.92 6.13 3.46
C ARG A 86 13.19 5.46 2.13
N TRP A 87 12.14 4.94 1.54
CA TRP A 87 12.08 4.53 0.15
C TRP A 87 10.67 4.74 -0.39
N ASP A 88 10.56 4.83 -1.72
CA ASP A 88 9.35 5.25 -2.39
C ASP A 88 9.00 4.30 -3.52
N ILE A 89 7.70 4.09 -3.74
CA ILE A 89 7.11 3.50 -4.94
C ILE A 89 6.19 4.51 -5.61
N VAL A 90 6.04 4.40 -6.93
CA VAL A 90 5.18 5.32 -7.69
C VAL A 90 4.26 4.58 -8.64
N ASN A 91 3.11 5.18 -8.91
CA ASN A 91 2.29 4.88 -10.07
C ASN A 91 2.18 6.15 -10.91
N GLU A 92 3.01 6.25 -11.94
CA GLU A 92 3.10 7.45 -12.78
C GLU A 92 1.81 7.72 -13.53
N GLN A 93 1.10 6.66 -13.97
CA GLN A 93 -0.15 6.80 -14.74
C GLN A 93 -1.29 7.37 -13.88
N LEU A 94 -1.30 7.04 -12.61
CA LEU A 94 -2.31 7.52 -11.67
C LEU A 94 -1.86 8.74 -10.87
N GLY A 95 -0.57 9.08 -10.91
CA GLY A 95 0.00 10.20 -10.15
C GLY A 95 0.07 9.91 -8.64
N ASP A 96 0.33 8.67 -8.26
CA ASP A 96 0.47 8.28 -6.85
C ASP A 96 1.93 8.00 -6.50
N VAL A 97 2.33 8.42 -5.31
CA VAL A 97 3.59 8.02 -4.66
C VAL A 97 3.29 7.53 -3.25
N ALA A 98 3.96 6.47 -2.84
CA ALA A 98 3.90 6.00 -1.46
C ALA A 98 5.31 5.75 -0.92
N SER A 99 5.49 6.10 0.36
CA SER A 99 6.75 5.98 1.07
C SER A 99 6.58 5.11 2.32
N GLU A 100 7.55 4.25 2.60
CA GLU A 100 7.83 3.79 3.96
C GLU A 100 9.00 4.60 4.50
N ALA A 101 8.86 5.11 5.73
CA ALA A 101 9.89 5.92 6.34
C ALA A 101 10.00 5.71 7.86
N VAL A 102 11.22 5.94 8.37
CA VAL A 102 11.50 6.10 9.80
C VAL A 102 11.97 7.53 10.04
N VAL A 103 11.30 8.22 10.94
CA VAL A 103 11.64 9.58 11.38
C VAL A 103 12.16 9.50 12.81
N LEU A 104 13.34 10.06 13.04
CA LEU A 104 13.85 10.32 14.37
C LEU A 104 13.20 11.60 14.90
N ASN A 105 12.71 11.55 16.13
CA ASN A 105 12.11 12.70 16.80
C ASN A 105 13.14 13.43 17.69
N ALA A 106 12.87 14.67 18.04
CA ALA A 106 13.74 15.51 18.85
C ALA A 106 14.00 14.95 20.26
N ASP A 107 13.08 14.12 20.79
CA ASP A 107 13.22 13.41 22.05
C ASP A 107 14.05 12.12 21.96
N GLY A 108 14.57 11.80 20.77
CA GLY A 108 15.33 10.59 20.49
C GLY A 108 14.47 9.35 20.19
N SER A 109 13.16 9.44 20.29
CA SER A 109 12.25 8.37 19.86
C SER A 109 12.19 8.27 18.33
N LYS A 110 11.65 7.15 17.81
CA LYS A 110 11.42 6.97 16.38
C LYS A 110 9.95 6.79 16.10
N THR A 111 9.52 7.26 14.92
CA THR A 111 8.18 7.05 14.37
C THR A 111 8.31 6.39 13.01
N MET A 112 7.51 5.37 12.76
CA MET A 112 7.37 4.77 11.42
C MET A 112 6.17 5.35 10.71
N TYR A 113 6.34 5.58 9.42
CA TYR A 113 5.32 6.14 8.54
C TYR A 113 5.14 5.28 7.29
N MET A 114 3.90 5.05 6.91
CA MET A 114 3.51 4.93 5.52
C MET A 114 2.81 6.23 5.14
N VAL A 115 3.27 6.86 4.06
CA VAL A 115 2.65 8.06 3.49
C VAL A 115 2.32 7.80 2.04
N ARG A 116 1.05 7.97 1.64
CA ARG A 116 0.62 8.00 0.25
C ARG A 116 0.18 9.41 -0.11
N LEU A 117 0.69 9.90 -1.24
CA LEU A 117 0.30 11.17 -1.83
C LEU A 117 -0.30 10.93 -3.22
N LYS A 118 -1.42 11.59 -3.50
CA LYS A 118 -2.01 11.69 -4.84
C LYS A 118 -1.69 13.05 -5.41
N VAL A 119 -1.06 13.08 -6.58
CA VAL A 119 -0.67 14.32 -7.27
C VAL A 119 -1.50 14.50 -8.54
N VAL A 120 -2.20 15.62 -8.64
CA VAL A 120 -2.98 16.00 -9.81
C VAL A 120 -2.69 17.47 -10.14
N GLY A 121 -2.31 17.75 -11.38
CA GLY A 121 -2.04 19.13 -11.83
C GLY A 121 -0.94 19.85 -11.01
N GLY A 122 0.08 19.14 -10.55
CA GLY A 122 1.17 19.70 -9.75
C GLY A 122 0.79 20.03 -8.30
N LYS A 123 -0.33 19.49 -7.80
CA LYS A 123 -0.81 19.66 -6.42
C LYS A 123 -1.12 18.32 -5.78
N ILE A 124 -0.88 18.20 -4.49
CA ILE A 124 -1.29 17.04 -3.68
C ILE A 124 -2.78 17.18 -3.38
N THR A 125 -3.58 16.24 -3.89
CA THR A 125 -5.03 16.17 -3.69
C THR A 125 -5.45 15.19 -2.60
N GLU A 126 -4.56 14.22 -2.26
CA GLU A 126 -4.79 13.28 -1.20
C GLU A 126 -3.50 13.05 -0.40
N VAL A 127 -3.64 13.00 0.92
CA VAL A 127 -2.59 12.57 1.87
C VAL A 127 -3.19 11.48 2.74
N GLU A 128 -2.66 10.28 2.64
CA GLU A 128 -3.03 9.18 3.52
C GLU A 128 -1.79 8.74 4.29
N THR A 129 -1.87 8.83 5.61
CA THR A 129 -0.76 8.50 6.51
C THR A 129 -1.17 7.42 7.48
N ILE A 130 -0.36 6.38 7.58
CA ILE A 130 -0.37 5.45 8.71
C ILE A 130 0.91 5.70 9.49
N LYS A 131 0.75 6.07 10.74
CA LYS A 131 1.83 6.43 11.66
C LYS A 131 1.80 5.46 12.83
N ALA A 132 2.96 4.89 13.18
CA ALA A 132 3.11 4.02 14.34
C ALA A 132 4.27 4.49 15.21
N ASN A 133 4.07 4.42 16.52
CA ASN A 133 5.06 4.64 17.55
C ASN A 133 5.24 3.37 18.38
N LYS A 134 6.27 3.36 19.23
CA LYS A 134 6.51 2.26 20.16
C LYS A 134 5.27 2.02 21.04
N GLY A 135 4.80 0.77 21.07
CA GLY A 135 3.62 0.35 21.84
C GLY A 135 2.29 0.43 21.09
N GLU A 136 2.23 1.05 19.90
CA GLU A 136 0.99 1.17 19.11
C GLU A 136 0.74 -0.03 18.15
N ALA A 137 1.65 -1.02 18.14
CA ALA A 137 1.50 -2.28 17.40
C ALA A 137 1.99 -3.46 18.23
N ASP A 138 1.62 -3.52 19.48
CA ASP A 138 2.04 -4.51 20.47
C ASP A 138 3.59 -4.56 20.59
N ARG A 139 4.18 -5.77 20.48
CA ARG A 139 5.64 -5.99 20.50
C ARG A 139 6.32 -5.87 19.13
N LEU A 140 5.57 -5.53 18.08
CA LEU A 140 6.11 -5.39 16.71
C LEU A 140 6.70 -3.99 16.56
N TRP A 141 7.91 -3.78 17.08
CA TRP A 141 8.59 -2.50 17.05
C TRP A 141 10.11 -2.68 17.04
N ASP A 142 10.74 -2.45 15.91
CA ASP A 142 12.21 -2.47 15.76
C ASP A 142 12.64 -1.60 14.55
N PRO A 143 12.38 -0.28 14.56
CA PRO A 143 12.75 0.60 13.45
C PRO A 143 14.26 0.70 13.24
N ASP A 144 15.07 0.31 14.22
CA ASP A 144 16.54 0.28 14.14
C ASP A 144 17.06 -0.81 13.20
N ASN A 145 16.26 -1.83 12.94
CA ASN A 145 16.58 -2.88 11.98
C ASN A 145 16.49 -2.42 10.52
N LEU A 146 15.83 -1.30 10.24
CA LEU A 146 15.70 -0.70 8.91
C LEU A 146 16.88 0.25 8.65
N THR A 147 18.06 -0.29 8.35
CA THR A 147 19.29 0.48 8.15
C THR A 147 19.60 0.79 6.68
N ALA A 148 19.09 -0.03 5.77
CA ALA A 148 19.23 0.14 4.33
C ALA A 148 18.02 -0.43 3.60
N VAL A 149 17.67 0.19 2.48
CA VAL A 149 16.59 -0.29 1.62
C VAL A 149 17.02 -1.59 0.94
N SER A 150 16.17 -2.60 1.04
CA SER A 150 16.41 -3.89 0.41
C SER A 150 16.48 -3.77 -1.12
N PRO A 151 17.39 -4.49 -1.80
CA PRO A 151 17.39 -4.59 -3.26
C PRO A 151 16.03 -5.05 -3.83
N ALA A 152 15.30 -5.90 -3.14
CA ALA A 152 13.97 -6.37 -3.58
C ALA A 152 12.95 -5.22 -3.75
N LEU A 153 13.16 -4.08 -3.09
CA LEU A 153 12.25 -2.95 -3.08
C LEU A 153 12.65 -1.83 -4.06
N GLN A 154 13.89 -1.83 -4.57
CA GLN A 154 14.41 -0.69 -5.33
C GLN A 154 15.05 -1.03 -6.69
N LEU A 155 15.20 -2.31 -7.03
CA LEU A 155 15.73 -2.70 -8.33
C LEU A 155 14.71 -2.37 -9.43
N SER A 156 15.13 -1.63 -10.46
CA SER A 156 14.35 -1.50 -11.69
C SER A 156 14.33 -2.83 -12.45
N ILE A 157 13.13 -3.32 -12.76
CA ILE A 157 12.91 -4.52 -13.54
C ILE A 157 12.78 -4.12 -15.01
N ARG A 158 13.49 -4.81 -15.91
CA ARG A 158 13.36 -4.57 -17.34
C ARG A 158 11.91 -4.77 -17.76
N GLU A 159 11.39 -3.91 -18.63
CA GLU A 159 9.99 -3.92 -19.05
C GLU A 159 9.49 -5.32 -19.50
N ALA A 160 10.32 -6.05 -20.23
CA ALA A 160 9.98 -7.41 -20.69
C ALA A 160 9.87 -8.45 -19.55
N ASP A 161 10.42 -8.16 -18.38
CA ASP A 161 10.44 -9.05 -17.21
C ASP A 161 9.48 -8.59 -16.10
N GLN A 162 8.79 -7.47 -16.30
CA GLN A 162 7.85 -6.91 -15.32
C GLN A 162 6.58 -7.77 -15.23
N ASP A 163 6.16 -8.02 -13.99
CA ASP A 163 4.81 -8.49 -13.75
C ASP A 163 3.80 -7.40 -14.14
N SER A 164 2.66 -7.79 -14.71
CA SER A 164 1.62 -6.83 -15.07
C SER A 164 1.02 -6.17 -13.84
N TYR A 165 0.42 -4.99 -14.01
CA TYR A 165 -0.32 -4.27 -12.97
C TYR A 165 -1.26 -5.18 -12.18
N TYR A 166 -2.10 -5.95 -12.88
CA TYR A 166 -3.04 -6.88 -12.22
C TYR A 166 -2.36 -8.14 -11.68
N GLY A 167 -1.22 -8.55 -12.25
CA GLY A 167 -0.40 -9.66 -11.73
C GLY A 167 0.16 -9.34 -10.35
N LEU A 168 0.66 -8.11 -10.15
CA LEU A 168 1.13 -7.63 -8.86
C LEU A 168 0.01 -7.60 -7.81
N ILE A 169 -1.17 -7.05 -8.18
CA ILE A 169 -2.35 -7.07 -7.29
C ILE A 169 -2.77 -8.49 -6.96
N ALA A 170 -2.78 -9.41 -7.94
CA ALA A 170 -3.17 -10.81 -7.73
C ALA A 170 -2.23 -11.52 -6.74
N ALA A 171 -0.92 -11.25 -6.80
CA ALA A 171 0.04 -11.78 -5.84
C ALA A 171 -0.26 -11.28 -4.41
N ALA A 172 -0.46 -9.98 -4.23
CA ALA A 172 -0.83 -9.39 -2.93
C ALA A 172 -2.20 -9.89 -2.44
N GLU A 173 -3.20 -10.01 -3.32
CA GLU A 173 -4.52 -10.53 -2.98
C GLU A 173 -4.46 -12.01 -2.55
N SER A 174 -3.55 -12.81 -3.13
CA SER A 174 -3.34 -14.19 -2.71
C SER A 174 -2.93 -14.30 -1.23
N TYR A 175 -2.11 -13.36 -0.78
CA TYR A 175 -1.67 -13.27 0.62
C TYR A 175 -2.86 -12.97 1.56
N TRP A 176 -3.69 -12.00 1.21
CA TRP A 176 -4.86 -11.68 2.01
C TRP A 176 -5.91 -12.78 2.01
N ARG A 177 -6.11 -13.46 0.87
CA ARG A 177 -6.97 -14.65 0.82
C ARG A 177 -6.47 -15.76 1.74
N ALA A 178 -5.17 -15.98 1.79
CA ALA A 178 -4.58 -16.97 2.68
C ALA A 178 -4.90 -16.66 4.16
N PHE A 179 -4.92 -15.39 4.58
CA PHE A 179 -5.39 -15.02 5.92
C PHE A 179 -6.88 -15.31 6.13
N GLN A 180 -7.74 -14.89 5.21
CA GLN A 180 -9.21 -15.06 5.36
C GLN A 180 -9.65 -16.52 5.36
N THR A 181 -8.96 -17.36 4.59
CA THR A 181 -9.31 -18.77 4.43
C THR A 181 -8.48 -19.69 5.33
N ASN A 182 -7.54 -19.15 6.13
CA ASN A 182 -6.63 -19.92 6.97
C ASN A 182 -7.40 -20.80 7.97
N GLY A 183 -7.06 -22.09 7.97
CA GLY A 183 -7.70 -23.08 8.83
C GLY A 183 -9.14 -23.44 8.44
N THR A 184 -9.53 -23.22 7.18
CA THR A 184 -10.81 -23.68 6.59
C THR A 184 -10.55 -24.61 5.40
N ASP A 185 -11.58 -25.34 4.97
CA ASP A 185 -11.52 -26.23 3.78
C ASP A 185 -11.31 -25.43 2.47
N ALA A 186 -11.61 -24.13 2.49
CA ALA A 186 -11.41 -23.20 1.37
C ALA A 186 -10.01 -22.52 1.39
N TYR A 187 -9.06 -23.05 2.17
CA TYR A 187 -7.73 -22.47 2.27
C TYR A 187 -7.02 -22.41 0.91
N HIS A 188 -6.54 -21.21 0.61
CA HIS A 188 -5.70 -20.94 -0.56
C HIS A 188 -4.33 -20.46 -0.08
N PRO A 189 -3.24 -21.15 -0.44
CA PRO A 189 -1.90 -20.70 -0.07
C PRO A 189 -1.57 -19.37 -0.75
N ALA A 190 -0.84 -18.52 -0.03
CA ALA A 190 -0.31 -17.30 -0.59
C ALA A 190 0.79 -17.57 -1.62
N SER A 191 0.86 -16.75 -2.66
CA SER A 191 1.93 -16.80 -3.66
C SER A 191 3.25 -16.26 -3.10
N LEU A 192 3.81 -16.93 -2.10
CA LEU A 192 5.06 -16.56 -1.42
C LEU A 192 6.25 -17.34 -1.97
N MET A 193 7.42 -16.72 -2.02
CA MET A 193 8.67 -17.46 -2.11
C MET A 193 8.95 -18.19 -0.79
N PRO A 194 9.62 -19.37 -0.80
CA PRO A 194 9.88 -20.14 0.43
C PRO A 194 10.67 -19.36 1.49
N ASP A 195 11.54 -18.47 1.03
CA ASP A 195 12.43 -17.62 1.82
C ASP A 195 11.94 -16.16 1.94
N ALA A 196 10.68 -15.91 1.61
CA ALA A 196 10.09 -14.58 1.69
C ALA A 196 10.31 -13.93 3.06
N ARG A 197 10.91 -12.75 3.04
CA ARG A 197 11.15 -11.95 4.25
C ARG A 197 9.94 -11.07 4.55
N ARG A 198 9.58 -10.94 5.81
CA ARG A 198 8.53 -10.02 6.24
C ARG A 198 9.01 -9.19 7.41
N PHE A 199 8.86 -7.88 7.26
CA PHE A 199 9.14 -6.87 8.28
C PHE A 199 7.83 -6.21 8.70
N GLU A 200 7.58 -6.16 10.01
CA GLU A 200 6.39 -5.56 10.63
C GLU A 200 6.86 -4.51 11.63
N ASN A 201 6.65 -3.23 11.32
CA ASN A 201 7.24 -2.09 12.04
C ASN A 201 8.76 -2.28 12.33
N GLY A 202 9.50 -2.73 11.31
CA GLY A 202 10.93 -3.03 11.38
C GLY A 202 11.30 -4.39 11.96
N VAL A 203 10.41 -5.08 12.66
CA VAL A 203 10.67 -6.44 13.18
C VAL A 203 10.64 -7.45 12.05
N GLN A 204 11.77 -8.08 11.73
CA GLN A 204 11.77 -9.20 10.79
C GLN A 204 11.07 -10.41 11.40
N THR A 205 9.96 -10.86 10.82
CA THR A 205 9.10 -11.94 11.36
C THR A 205 9.22 -13.25 10.59
N THR A 206 9.66 -13.21 9.32
CA THR A 206 9.92 -14.41 8.49
C THR A 206 11.20 -14.26 7.67
N GLY A 207 11.66 -15.35 7.07
CA GLY A 207 12.89 -15.37 6.29
C GLY A 207 14.16 -15.32 7.14
N LEU A 208 14.10 -15.80 8.39
CA LEU A 208 15.22 -15.79 9.32
C LEU A 208 15.20 -17.02 10.24
N VAL A 209 16.34 -17.33 10.85
CA VAL A 209 16.45 -18.39 11.88
C VAL A 209 16.19 -17.78 13.27
N ARG A 210 15.25 -18.36 14.03
CA ARG A 210 14.99 -18.03 15.44
C ARG A 210 15.11 -19.31 16.28
N ASN A 211 15.93 -19.27 17.33
CA ASN A 211 16.15 -20.42 18.23
C ASN A 211 16.45 -21.72 17.46
N GLY A 212 17.27 -21.64 16.42
CA GLY A 212 17.65 -22.79 15.58
C GLY A 212 16.58 -23.25 14.58
N VAL A 213 15.42 -22.58 14.49
CA VAL A 213 14.33 -22.93 13.58
C VAL A 213 14.17 -21.82 12.53
N TYR A 214 14.09 -22.20 11.25
CA TYR A 214 13.81 -21.26 10.17
C TYR A 214 12.34 -20.83 10.20
N ALA A 215 12.09 -19.53 10.31
CA ALA A 215 10.76 -18.94 10.30
C ALA A 215 10.32 -18.68 8.85
N SER A 216 9.71 -19.68 8.22
CA SER A 216 9.15 -19.58 6.86
C SER A 216 7.82 -18.86 6.86
N ALA A 217 7.62 -17.94 5.90
CA ALA A 217 6.32 -17.26 5.72
C ALA A 217 5.21 -18.24 5.28
N PRO A 218 5.40 -19.09 4.24
CA PRO A 218 4.43 -20.10 3.85
C PRO A 218 4.01 -21.02 5.00
N GLU A 219 5.00 -21.55 5.75
CA GLU A 219 4.76 -22.50 6.84
C GLU A 219 3.89 -21.90 7.96
N GLY A 220 3.98 -20.58 8.20
CA GLY A 220 3.11 -19.91 9.16
C GLY A 220 1.63 -19.99 8.79
N PHE A 221 1.30 -19.94 7.50
CA PHE A 221 -0.06 -20.14 6.98
C PHE A 221 -0.47 -21.61 7.06
N ASP A 222 0.38 -22.52 6.59
CA ASP A 222 0.08 -23.95 6.53
C ASP A 222 -0.20 -24.55 7.91
N LYS A 223 0.46 -24.04 8.96
CA LYS A 223 0.21 -24.41 10.35
C LYS A 223 -1.06 -23.77 10.96
N GLY A 224 -1.89 -23.08 10.19
CA GLY A 224 -3.13 -22.47 10.66
C GLY A 224 -2.96 -21.34 11.67
N ARG A 225 -1.77 -20.73 11.73
CA ARG A 225 -1.44 -19.66 12.71
C ARG A 225 -2.36 -18.45 12.64
N PHE A 226 -2.98 -18.22 11.48
CA PHE A 226 -3.84 -17.08 11.24
C PHE A 226 -5.35 -17.42 11.21
N LYS A 227 -5.72 -18.61 11.71
CA LYS A 227 -7.10 -19.02 11.81
C LYS A 227 -7.97 -17.98 12.51
N GLY A 228 -9.16 -17.73 11.96
CA GLY A 228 -10.13 -16.79 12.54
C GLY A 228 -9.85 -15.31 12.25
N ARG A 229 -8.86 -15.00 11.40
CA ARG A 229 -8.64 -13.62 10.95
C ARG A 229 -9.61 -13.23 9.84
N ASN A 230 -9.93 -11.95 9.78
CA ASN A 230 -10.70 -11.34 8.70
C ASN A 230 -10.08 -10.01 8.27
N LEU A 231 -10.48 -9.57 7.09
CA LEU A 231 -9.94 -8.40 6.42
C LEU A 231 -11.08 -7.58 5.85
N TRP A 232 -11.00 -6.27 6.03
CA TRP A 232 -11.94 -5.30 5.52
C TRP A 232 -11.19 -4.17 4.83
N ASP A 233 -11.89 -3.34 4.06
CA ASP A 233 -11.38 -2.12 3.43
C ASP A 233 -10.11 -2.33 2.59
N ARG A 234 -10.01 -3.48 1.88
CA ARG A 234 -8.83 -3.80 1.06
C ARG A 234 -8.70 -2.87 -0.13
N ARG A 235 -7.53 -2.28 -0.28
CA ARG A 235 -7.16 -1.40 -1.38
C ARG A 235 -5.72 -1.64 -1.82
N TYR A 236 -5.45 -1.36 -3.09
CA TYR A 236 -4.11 -1.38 -3.71
C TYR A 236 -3.85 -0.02 -4.36
N PRO A 237 -3.65 1.03 -3.54
CA PRO A 237 -3.63 2.41 -4.05
C PRO A 237 -2.40 2.75 -4.89
N VAL A 238 -1.28 2.04 -4.71
CA VAL A 238 -0.07 2.27 -5.51
C VAL A 238 0.49 0.96 -6.01
N VAL A 239 0.68 0.85 -7.33
CA VAL A 239 1.28 -0.31 -7.99
C VAL A 239 2.40 0.18 -8.88
N ASP A 240 3.62 -0.17 -8.54
CA ASP A 240 4.85 0.18 -9.22
C ASP A 240 5.35 -1.01 -10.04
N THR A 241 4.99 -1.06 -11.32
CA THR A 241 5.37 -2.18 -12.19
C THR A 241 6.87 -2.21 -12.50
N GLU A 242 7.52 -1.05 -12.57
CA GLU A 242 8.97 -0.97 -12.81
C GLU A 242 9.76 -1.60 -11.66
N ARG A 243 9.28 -1.46 -10.42
CA ARG A 243 9.93 -2.05 -9.25
C ARG A 243 9.34 -3.39 -8.83
N GLY A 244 8.21 -3.78 -9.42
CA GLY A 244 7.48 -4.98 -9.02
C GLY A 244 6.94 -4.89 -7.60
N VAL A 245 6.55 -3.69 -7.14
CA VAL A 245 6.06 -3.47 -5.76
C VAL A 245 4.64 -2.93 -5.77
N VAL A 246 3.81 -3.48 -4.89
CA VAL A 246 2.44 -3.00 -4.68
C VAL A 246 2.20 -2.66 -3.21
N LEU A 247 1.63 -1.47 -2.96
CA LEU A 247 1.10 -1.10 -1.65
C LEU A 247 -0.33 -1.62 -1.53
N SER A 248 -0.57 -2.37 -0.46
CA SER A 248 -1.91 -2.73 0.00
C SER A 248 -2.22 -2.07 1.33
N ILE A 249 -3.44 -1.56 1.50
CA ILE A 249 -3.93 -1.04 2.77
C ILE A 249 -5.20 -1.80 3.13
N VAL A 250 -5.22 -2.36 4.35
CA VAL A 250 -6.33 -3.18 4.83
C VAL A 250 -6.62 -2.89 6.30
N ARG A 251 -7.84 -3.18 6.72
CA ARG A 251 -8.16 -3.41 8.13
C ARG A 251 -8.09 -4.90 8.41
N PHE A 252 -7.34 -5.26 9.42
CA PHE A 252 -7.06 -6.63 9.80
C PHE A 252 -7.50 -6.87 11.24
N GLY A 253 -8.30 -7.91 11.48
CA GLY A 253 -8.81 -8.21 12.80
C GLY A 253 -9.29 -9.63 12.94
N LEU A 254 -10.08 -9.89 13.97
CA LEU A 254 -10.74 -11.17 14.21
C LEU A 254 -12.14 -11.17 13.57
N LYS A 255 -12.58 -12.35 13.12
CA LYS A 255 -13.98 -12.57 12.73
C LYS A 255 -14.91 -12.25 13.89
N ASP A 256 -16.10 -11.75 13.58
CA ASP A 256 -17.07 -11.40 14.59
C ASP A 256 -17.39 -12.60 15.52
N GLY A 257 -17.48 -12.31 16.82
CA GLY A 257 -17.71 -13.32 17.86
C GLY A 257 -16.48 -14.15 18.27
N MET A 258 -15.33 -13.99 17.60
CA MET A 258 -14.09 -14.65 18.00
C MET A 258 -13.33 -13.82 19.04
N LYS A 259 -12.77 -14.50 20.03
CA LYS A 259 -11.87 -13.89 21.02
C LYS A 259 -10.43 -14.23 20.66
N SER A 260 -9.54 -13.28 20.88
CA SER A 260 -8.10 -13.55 20.78
C SER A 260 -7.66 -14.44 21.95
N GLU A 261 -6.79 -15.41 21.67
CA GLU A 261 -6.11 -16.20 22.73
C GLU A 261 -5.11 -15.33 23.54
N SER A 262 -4.77 -14.16 23.02
CA SER A 262 -3.87 -13.19 23.66
C SER A 262 -4.62 -11.88 23.87
N ALA A 263 -4.62 -11.37 25.09
CA ALA A 263 -5.25 -10.09 25.44
C ALA A 263 -4.70 -8.89 24.61
N ALA A 264 -3.51 -9.05 24.05
CA ALA A 264 -2.86 -8.00 23.25
C ALA A 264 -3.38 -7.87 21.81
N THR A 265 -4.23 -8.78 21.31
CA THR A 265 -4.64 -8.84 19.90
C THR A 265 -6.15 -8.72 19.69
N THR A 266 -6.87 -8.13 20.63
CA THR A 266 -8.34 -7.95 20.54
C THR A 266 -8.74 -6.83 19.59
N ASN A 267 -7.84 -5.93 19.25
CA ASN A 267 -8.14 -4.76 18.45
C ASN A 267 -7.87 -5.01 16.97
N ASP A 268 -8.67 -4.36 16.13
CA ASP A 268 -8.40 -4.27 14.71
C ASP A 268 -7.09 -3.48 14.49
N ARG A 269 -6.45 -3.77 13.37
CA ARG A 269 -5.27 -3.05 12.90
C ARG A 269 -5.55 -2.39 11.57
N LEU A 270 -5.05 -1.20 11.41
CA LEU A 270 -4.83 -0.61 10.10
C LEU A 270 -3.43 -1.03 9.66
N VAL A 271 -3.36 -1.62 8.49
CA VAL A 271 -2.14 -2.24 7.98
C VAL A 271 -1.87 -1.70 6.59
N ALA A 272 -0.71 -1.12 6.40
CA ALA A 272 -0.15 -0.85 5.09
C ALA A 272 0.98 -1.84 4.83
N GLU A 273 0.85 -2.65 3.80
CA GLU A 273 1.89 -3.61 3.40
C GLU A 273 2.35 -3.35 1.97
N PHE A 274 3.67 -3.23 1.81
CA PHE A 274 4.35 -3.20 0.54
C PHE A 274 4.82 -4.61 0.20
N PHE A 275 4.34 -5.14 -0.92
CA PHE A 275 4.71 -6.46 -1.43
C PHE A 275 5.68 -6.31 -2.59
N ALA A 276 6.94 -6.73 -2.41
CA ALA A 276 7.86 -6.93 -3.53
C ALA A 276 7.58 -8.28 -4.18
N VAL A 277 7.23 -8.25 -5.46
CA VAL A 277 6.81 -9.40 -6.24
C VAL A 277 7.80 -9.63 -7.38
N LYS A 278 8.10 -10.88 -7.65
CA LYS A 278 8.91 -11.29 -8.78
C LYS A 278 8.33 -12.56 -9.39
N SER A 279 8.02 -12.51 -10.68
CA SER A 279 7.42 -13.64 -11.41
C SER A 279 6.18 -14.19 -10.70
N GLY A 280 5.26 -13.30 -10.30
CA GLY A 280 4.01 -13.63 -9.62
C GLY A 280 4.14 -14.10 -8.18
N ARG A 281 5.33 -14.06 -7.56
CA ARG A 281 5.56 -14.53 -6.19
C ARG A 281 6.13 -13.43 -5.31
N ILE A 282 5.57 -13.30 -4.12
CA ILE A 282 6.02 -12.34 -3.09
C ILE A 282 7.36 -12.81 -2.54
N GLN A 283 8.39 -11.96 -2.66
CA GLN A 283 9.73 -12.21 -2.15
C GLN A 283 10.04 -11.45 -0.86
N GLU A 284 9.39 -10.30 -0.67
CA GLU A 284 9.58 -9.49 0.53
C GLU A 284 8.32 -8.67 0.85
N ILE A 285 8.07 -8.45 2.12
CA ILE A 285 6.94 -7.69 2.64
C ILE A 285 7.44 -6.70 3.68
N HIS A 286 7.06 -5.44 3.53
CA HIS A 286 7.25 -4.41 4.56
C HIS A 286 5.92 -3.87 5.01
N ALA A 287 5.68 -3.85 6.31
CA ALA A 287 4.41 -3.42 6.88
C ALA A 287 4.57 -2.33 7.93
N VAL A 288 3.75 -1.29 7.81
CA VAL A 288 3.49 -0.33 8.88
C VAL A 288 2.13 -0.65 9.48
N LEU A 289 2.13 -1.00 10.75
CA LEU A 289 0.98 -1.49 11.51
C LEU A 289 0.60 -0.48 12.60
N PHE A 290 -0.68 -0.20 12.72
CA PHE A 290 -1.25 0.60 13.80
C PHE A 290 -2.47 -0.09 14.39
N ASN A 291 -2.51 -0.28 15.72
CA ASN A 291 -3.67 -0.84 16.41
C ASN A 291 -4.80 0.20 16.43
N LEU A 292 -5.94 -0.17 15.88
CA LEU A 292 -7.14 0.67 15.90
C LEU A 292 -7.91 0.42 17.20
N PRO A 293 -8.07 1.43 18.07
CA PRO A 293 -8.83 1.28 19.32
C PRO A 293 -10.32 1.06 19.07
N ASP A 294 -10.83 1.59 17.95
CA ASP A 294 -12.24 1.53 17.57
C ASP A 294 -12.42 1.06 16.12
N ALA A 295 -13.51 0.35 15.86
CA ALA A 295 -13.90 -0.15 14.54
C ALA A 295 -14.50 0.94 13.63
N LYS A 296 -13.85 2.10 13.47
CA LYS A 296 -14.31 3.19 12.61
C LYS A 296 -13.90 2.98 11.15
N PRO A 297 -14.70 3.44 10.18
CA PRO A 297 -14.29 3.46 8.76
C PRO A 297 -12.97 4.20 8.56
N THR A 298 -12.17 3.75 7.57
CA THR A 298 -10.86 4.36 7.26
C THR A 298 -10.96 5.67 6.48
N GLY A 299 -12.18 6.10 6.15
CA GLY A 299 -12.41 7.27 5.28
C GLY A 299 -12.08 7.05 3.80
N TRP A 300 -11.76 5.82 3.42
CA TRP A 300 -11.46 5.42 2.03
C TRP A 300 -12.39 4.29 1.60
N GLU A 301 -12.90 4.36 0.35
CA GLU A 301 -13.74 3.31 -0.20
C GLU A 301 -12.92 2.04 -0.46
N PRO A 302 -13.43 0.85 -0.08
CA PRO A 302 -12.76 -0.41 -0.37
C PRO A 302 -12.74 -0.67 -1.87
N GLN A 303 -11.62 -1.20 -2.38
CA GLN A 303 -11.54 -1.68 -3.77
C GLN A 303 -11.93 -3.15 -3.87
N PHE A 304 -11.71 -3.92 -2.82
CA PHE A 304 -11.95 -5.36 -2.77
C PHE A 304 -12.53 -5.77 -1.41
N GLY A 305 -13.51 -6.66 -1.47
CA GLY A 305 -14.17 -7.19 -0.27
C GLY A 305 -15.11 -6.17 0.40
N PRO A 306 -15.72 -6.54 1.52
CA PRO A 306 -16.63 -5.66 2.24
C PRO A 306 -15.86 -4.57 2.98
N GLY A 307 -16.45 -3.37 3.02
CA GLY A 307 -16.09 -2.36 3.99
C GLY A 307 -16.55 -2.77 5.39
N ARG A 308 -15.82 -2.39 6.43
CA ARG A 308 -16.31 -2.52 7.79
C ARG A 308 -17.21 -1.33 8.10
N GLY A 309 -18.53 -1.56 8.02
CA GLY A 309 -19.53 -0.59 8.45
C GLY A 309 -19.30 -0.20 9.90
N GLY A 310 -19.35 1.10 10.22
CA GLY A 310 -19.47 1.53 11.59
C GLY A 310 -20.83 1.05 12.13
N SER A 311 -20.83 0.32 13.22
CA SER A 311 -22.03 0.02 14.01
C SER A 311 -22.52 1.25 14.72
#